data_1a09b88bb248c338e421017e169e733b
#
_entry.id   1a09b88bb248c338e421017e169e733b
#
_cell.length_a   1.000
_cell.length_b   1.000
_cell.length_c   1.000
_cell.angle_alpha   90.00
_cell.angle_beta   90.00
_cell.angle_gamma   90.00
#
_symmetry.space_group_name_H-M   'P 1'
#
loop_
_entity.id
_entity.type
_entity.pdbx_description
1 polymer ?
#
loop_
_entity_poly.entity_id
_entity_poly.type
_entity_poly.pdbx_seq_one_letter_code
_entity_poly.pdbx_strand_id
1 'polypeptide(L)'
;ACGSADSAAASSAPAESTAASTEAASSEAAASEAAPAGDFDADQDITVISREDGSGTRGAFIELTGVEEKNADGKKVDNTTEAAAIQSSTNGVMTAVANDETAIGYISLGSLSNDVKAVTVGGVEASAETVKDGSYVLSRPFNIVTKGDATDPVAVDFIAYCLSKDGQAIATDNGYIGEDGADFTSAQPEGKIVVGGSSSVSPLMEKLIEAYKTVNPNAELELQTTDSTTGVSGALEGTYTIGMASRELKDSEVEGGAKATVLALDGIAVVVNPSNTTDDLTVDQIKGIYTGELTTWADVQ
;
A
#
# COMPACT_ATOMS: atom_id res chain seq x y z
N ALA A 1 19.14 26.96 -76.25
CA ALA A 1 18.18 26.37 -77.16
C ALA A 1 17.27 25.48 -76.35
N CYS A 2 16.08 25.95 -76.22
CA CYS A 2 14.82 25.25 -76.41
C CYS A 2 14.61 24.08 -75.47
N GLY A 3 13.54 23.96 -74.82
CA GLY A 3 12.15 24.33 -74.95
C GLY A 3 11.42 23.66 -73.81
N SER A 4 10.54 24.32 -73.21
CA SER A 4 9.12 24.31 -73.44
C SER A 4 8.41 23.08 -72.97
N ALA A 5 7.49 23.41 -72.10
CA ALA A 5 6.11 22.98 -72.09
C ALA A 5 5.90 21.72 -71.25
N ASP A 6 4.95 21.50 -70.53
CA ASP A 6 3.56 22.00 -70.45
C ASP A 6 2.89 21.17 -69.37
N SER A 7 2.26 21.88 -68.49
CA SER A 7 0.86 21.76 -68.25
C SER A 7 0.25 20.36 -68.24
N ALA A 8 -0.16 19.94 -67.12
CA ALA A 8 -1.45 19.26 -66.96
C ALA A 8 -1.97 19.44 -65.58
N ALA A 9 -2.97 20.26 -65.49
CA ALA A 9 -3.87 20.29 -64.37
C ALA A 9 -4.57 18.95 -64.26
N ALA A 10 -4.50 18.35 -63.13
CA ALA A 10 -5.42 17.31 -62.78
C ALA A 10 -6.21 17.78 -61.58
N SER A 11 -7.41 18.05 -61.86
CA SER A 11 -8.54 18.20 -60.98
C SER A 11 -8.52 17.14 -59.88
N SER A 12 -8.27 17.55 -58.69
CA SER A 12 -8.54 16.73 -57.55
C SER A 12 -9.97 16.91 -57.11
N ALA A 13 -10.69 15.87 -57.16
CA ALA A 13 -11.97 15.75 -56.49
C ALA A 13 -11.79 15.92 -54.99
N PRO A 14 -12.70 16.59 -54.32
CA PRO A 14 -12.73 16.60 -52.88
C PRO A 14 -13.15 15.22 -52.41
N ALA A 15 -12.28 14.56 -51.72
CA ALA A 15 -12.70 13.50 -50.86
C ALA A 15 -13.49 14.14 -49.73
N GLU A 16 -14.77 14.00 -49.76
CA GLU A 16 -15.54 14.12 -48.56
C GLU A 16 -15.04 13.06 -47.62
N SER A 17 -14.18 13.46 -46.75
CA SER A 17 -14.02 12.81 -45.49
C SER A 17 -15.32 13.12 -44.73
N THR A 18 -16.26 12.25 -44.82
CA THR A 18 -17.16 12.08 -43.73
C THR A 18 -16.30 11.61 -42.59
N ALA A 19 -15.86 12.54 -41.79
CA ALA A 19 -15.55 12.24 -40.43
C ALA A 19 -16.83 11.60 -39.90
N ALA A 20 -16.88 10.31 -39.91
CA ALA A 20 -17.65 9.64 -38.94
C ALA A 20 -17.17 10.21 -37.61
N SER A 21 -17.96 11.08 -37.05
CA SER A 21 -17.92 11.21 -35.64
C SER A 21 -18.11 9.80 -35.13
N THR A 22 -17.07 9.12 -34.88
CA THR A 22 -17.10 8.22 -33.79
C THR A 22 -17.40 9.13 -32.62
N GLU A 23 -18.64 9.29 -32.34
CA GLU A 23 -19.01 9.39 -30.98
C GLU A 23 -18.12 8.38 -30.33
N ALA A 24 -17.10 8.85 -29.71
CA ALA A 24 -16.51 8.11 -28.64
C ALA A 24 -17.74 7.69 -27.85
N ALA A 25 -18.12 6.46 -28.04
CA ALA A 25 -19.09 5.87 -27.18
C ALA A 25 -18.67 6.39 -25.84
N SER A 26 -19.44 7.27 -25.32
CA SER A 26 -19.21 7.80 -24.04
C SER A 26 -18.81 6.62 -23.23
N SER A 27 -17.73 6.74 -22.61
CA SER A 27 -17.29 5.81 -21.61
C SER A 27 -18.25 5.82 -20.43
N GLU A 28 -19.48 5.82 -20.69
CA GLU A 28 -20.57 5.48 -19.82
C GLU A 28 -20.61 4.01 -19.52
N ALA A 29 -19.71 3.31 -20.08
CA ALA A 29 -19.29 2.05 -19.52
C ALA A 29 -19.04 2.11 -18.03
N ALA A 30 -18.83 3.25 -17.54
CA ALA A 30 -18.66 3.43 -16.15
C ALA A 30 -19.90 3.53 -15.32
N ALA A 31 -21.03 3.29 -15.83
CA ALA A 31 -21.96 2.68 -14.95
C ALA A 31 -21.34 1.32 -14.62
N SER A 32 -20.46 1.31 -13.67
CA SER A 32 -20.29 0.14 -12.87
C SER A 32 -21.67 -0.10 -12.29
N GLU A 33 -22.49 -0.74 -13.02
CA GLU A 33 -23.59 -1.45 -12.42
C GLU A 33 -22.87 -2.38 -11.47
N ALA A 34 -22.87 -2.01 -10.19
CA ALA A 34 -22.60 -2.94 -9.14
C ALA A 34 -23.39 -4.19 -9.54
N ALA A 35 -22.71 -5.32 -9.68
CA ALA A 35 -23.36 -6.58 -9.93
C ALA A 35 -24.57 -6.62 -9.01
N PRO A 36 -25.77 -6.90 -9.52
CA PRO A 36 -26.97 -6.82 -8.71
C PRO A 36 -26.75 -7.59 -7.44
N ALA A 37 -27.02 -6.94 -6.30
CA ALA A 37 -26.94 -7.58 -5.00
C ALA A 37 -27.73 -8.88 -5.09
N GLY A 38 -27.07 -10.03 -4.97
CA GLY A 38 -27.67 -11.33 -5.06
C GLY A 38 -27.02 -12.33 -6.01
N ASP A 39 -26.09 -11.89 -6.88
CA ASP A 39 -25.34 -12.81 -7.74
C ASP A 39 -24.17 -13.47 -7.00
N PHE A 40 -23.76 -12.93 -5.88
CA PHE A 40 -22.69 -13.49 -5.06
C PHE A 40 -23.20 -14.68 -4.26
N ASP A 41 -22.60 -15.85 -4.48
CA ASP A 41 -22.92 -17.08 -3.78
C ASP A 41 -22.14 -17.17 -2.45
N ALA A 42 -22.82 -16.91 -1.34
CA ALA A 42 -22.24 -16.96 0.00
C ALA A 42 -21.91 -18.39 0.48
N ASP A 43 -22.43 -19.42 -0.15
CA ASP A 43 -22.14 -20.80 0.21
C ASP A 43 -20.74 -21.25 -0.26
N GLN A 44 -20.05 -20.41 -1.05
CA GLN A 44 -18.70 -20.67 -1.50
C GLN A 44 -17.69 -20.56 -0.37
N ASP A 45 -16.62 -21.34 -0.48
CA ASP A 45 -15.49 -21.26 0.43
C ASP A 45 -14.76 -19.91 0.28
N ILE A 46 -14.28 -19.40 1.40
CA ILE A 46 -13.45 -18.20 1.42
C ILE A 46 -12.05 -18.54 0.93
N THR A 47 -11.58 -17.82 -0.07
CA THR A 47 -10.18 -17.86 -0.48
C THR A 47 -9.40 -16.85 0.35
N VAL A 48 -8.64 -17.35 1.30
CA VAL A 48 -7.85 -16.51 2.21
C VAL A 48 -6.54 -16.13 1.54
N ILE A 49 -6.30 -14.83 1.39
CA ILE A 49 -5.05 -14.29 0.87
C ILE A 49 -4.29 -13.65 2.03
N SER A 50 -3.06 -14.09 2.24
CA SER A 50 -2.17 -13.54 3.25
C SER A 50 -0.85 -13.08 2.62
N ARG A 51 0.05 -12.65 3.44
CA ARG A 51 1.36 -12.13 3.03
C ARG A 51 2.48 -13.07 3.51
N GLU A 52 3.66 -12.85 2.97
CA GLU A 52 4.88 -13.54 3.39
C GLU A 52 5.25 -13.24 4.85
N ASP A 53 6.04 -14.11 5.46
CA ASP A 53 6.42 -14.00 6.88
C ASP A 53 7.13 -12.68 7.23
N GLY A 54 7.92 -12.13 6.32
CA GLY A 54 8.65 -10.87 6.53
C GLY A 54 7.80 -9.62 6.41
N SER A 55 6.56 -9.75 5.94
CA SER A 55 5.65 -8.62 5.76
C SER A 55 5.31 -7.94 7.08
N GLY A 56 5.54 -6.64 7.14
CA GLY A 56 5.10 -5.83 8.28
C GLY A 56 3.59 -5.72 8.37
N THR A 57 2.90 -5.70 7.24
CA THR A 57 1.43 -5.70 7.19
C THR A 57 0.88 -6.99 7.80
N ARG A 58 1.45 -8.14 7.45
CA ARG A 58 1.08 -9.41 8.10
C ARG A 58 1.35 -9.36 9.60
N GLY A 59 2.54 -8.91 10.01
CA GLY A 59 2.89 -8.84 11.42
C GLY A 59 1.92 -7.99 12.24
N ALA A 60 1.58 -6.81 11.75
CA ALA A 60 0.61 -5.94 12.40
C ALA A 60 -0.81 -6.53 12.37
N PHE A 61 -1.23 -7.07 11.24
CA PHE A 61 -2.56 -7.65 11.06
C PHE A 61 -2.82 -8.82 12.00
N ILE A 62 -1.89 -9.78 12.08
CA ILE A 62 -2.09 -10.95 12.94
C ILE A 62 -2.09 -10.58 14.44
N GLU A 63 -1.28 -9.61 14.83
CA GLU A 63 -1.27 -9.10 16.21
C GLU A 63 -2.59 -8.39 16.54
N LEU A 64 -3.04 -7.47 15.69
CA LEU A 64 -4.23 -6.67 15.93
C LEU A 64 -5.53 -7.48 15.89
N THR A 65 -5.59 -8.54 15.10
CA THR A 65 -6.77 -9.39 14.96
C THR A 65 -6.81 -10.55 15.94
N GLY A 66 -5.69 -10.83 16.62
CA GLY A 66 -5.59 -11.98 17.50
C GLY A 66 -5.33 -13.30 16.79
N VAL A 67 -5.03 -13.28 15.48
CA VAL A 67 -4.54 -14.46 14.75
C VAL A 67 -3.23 -14.94 15.35
N GLU A 68 -2.36 -14.02 15.75
CA GLU A 68 -1.19 -14.32 16.56
C GLU A 68 -1.57 -14.33 18.02
N GLU A 69 -1.30 -15.43 18.70
CA GLU A 69 -1.54 -15.62 20.12
C GLU A 69 -0.30 -16.12 20.84
N LYS A 70 -0.19 -15.81 22.12
CA LYS A 70 0.84 -16.40 22.98
C LYS A 70 0.41 -17.81 23.39
N ASN A 71 1.30 -18.77 23.21
CA ASN A 71 1.11 -20.12 23.70
C ASN A 71 1.39 -20.24 25.23
N ALA A 72 1.29 -21.45 25.77
CA ALA A 72 1.53 -21.72 27.18
C ALA A 72 2.93 -21.32 27.66
N ASP A 73 3.92 -21.31 26.75
CA ASP A 73 5.30 -20.91 27.03
C ASP A 73 5.54 -19.40 26.88
N GLY A 74 4.48 -18.64 26.59
CA GLY A 74 4.56 -17.19 26.37
C GLY A 74 5.14 -16.78 24.99
N LYS A 75 5.33 -17.74 24.10
CA LYS A 75 5.79 -17.47 22.74
C LYS A 75 4.62 -17.09 21.84
N LYS A 76 4.82 -16.08 20.99
CA LYS A 76 3.87 -15.69 19.97
C LYS A 76 3.82 -16.73 18.87
N VAL A 77 2.63 -17.20 18.55
CA VAL A 77 2.38 -18.18 17.47
C VAL A 77 1.42 -17.58 16.47
N ASP A 78 1.84 -17.57 15.22
CA ASP A 78 1.01 -17.17 14.08
C ASP A 78 0.12 -18.34 13.68
N ASN A 79 -1.17 -18.19 13.92
CA ASN A 79 -2.19 -19.21 13.61
C ASN A 79 -2.85 -19.00 12.24
N THR A 80 -2.23 -18.25 11.34
CA THR A 80 -2.74 -18.12 9.97
C THR A 80 -2.94 -19.50 9.36
N THR A 81 -4.12 -19.73 8.79
CA THR A 81 -4.44 -21.02 8.16
C THR A 81 -3.42 -21.39 7.09
N GLU A 82 -3.02 -22.66 7.06
CA GLU A 82 -2.14 -23.19 6.02
C GLU A 82 -2.80 -23.19 4.64
N ALA A 83 -4.12 -23.09 4.58
CA ALA A 83 -4.87 -22.97 3.33
C ALA A 83 -4.75 -21.58 2.69
N ALA A 84 -4.18 -20.59 3.38
CA ALA A 84 -4.01 -19.24 2.85
C ALA A 84 -3.05 -19.23 1.66
N ALA A 85 -3.43 -18.54 0.60
CA ALA A 85 -2.54 -18.24 -0.51
C ALA A 85 -1.66 -17.04 -0.13
N ILE A 86 -0.36 -17.17 -0.32
CA ILE A 86 0.61 -16.15 0.10
C ILE A 86 0.99 -15.27 -1.08
N GLN A 87 0.85 -13.97 -0.89
CA GLN A 87 1.31 -12.95 -1.83
C GLN A 87 2.48 -12.18 -1.22
N SER A 88 3.46 -11.85 -2.05
CA SER A 88 4.71 -11.23 -1.59
C SER A 88 4.72 -9.70 -1.71
N SER A 89 3.58 -9.09 -2.01
CA SER A 89 3.46 -7.63 -2.13
C SER A 89 2.03 -7.15 -1.92
N THR A 90 1.88 -5.86 -1.64
CA THR A 90 0.59 -5.18 -1.58
C THR A 90 -0.18 -5.31 -2.89
N ASN A 91 0.48 -5.09 -4.02
CA ASN A 91 -0.14 -5.22 -5.34
C ASN A 91 -0.55 -6.66 -5.65
N GLY A 92 0.22 -7.64 -5.19
CA GLY A 92 -0.13 -9.05 -5.33
C GLY A 92 -1.44 -9.40 -4.64
N VAL A 93 -1.65 -8.88 -3.43
CA VAL A 93 -2.91 -9.06 -2.70
C VAL A 93 -4.06 -8.40 -3.45
N MET A 94 -3.91 -7.16 -3.88
CA MET A 94 -4.96 -6.44 -4.62
C MET A 94 -5.36 -7.16 -5.90
N THR A 95 -4.39 -7.62 -6.67
CA THR A 95 -4.64 -8.36 -7.90
C THR A 95 -5.36 -9.68 -7.62
N ALA A 96 -4.93 -10.41 -6.60
CA ALA A 96 -5.57 -11.69 -6.24
C ALA A 96 -7.02 -11.50 -5.82
N VAL A 97 -7.31 -10.49 -5.01
CA VAL A 97 -8.68 -10.18 -4.56
C VAL A 97 -9.54 -9.65 -5.70
N ALA A 98 -9.01 -8.77 -6.55
CA ALA A 98 -9.74 -8.20 -7.68
C ALA A 98 -10.17 -9.28 -8.70
N ASN A 99 -9.43 -10.37 -8.81
CA ASN A 99 -9.67 -11.44 -9.78
C ASN A 99 -10.37 -12.68 -9.19
N ASP A 100 -10.73 -12.66 -7.91
CA ASP A 100 -11.38 -13.79 -7.25
C ASP A 100 -12.54 -13.28 -6.37
N GLU A 101 -13.77 -13.62 -6.76
CA GLU A 101 -14.99 -13.21 -6.06
C GLU A 101 -15.04 -13.69 -4.61
N THR A 102 -14.35 -14.79 -4.29
CA THR A 102 -14.37 -15.41 -2.97
C THR A 102 -13.21 -15.01 -2.10
N ALA A 103 -12.29 -14.17 -2.60
CA ALA A 103 -11.06 -13.82 -1.90
C ALA A 103 -11.28 -12.75 -0.84
N ILE A 104 -10.52 -12.87 0.23
CA ILE A 104 -10.31 -11.84 1.24
C ILE A 104 -8.80 -11.59 1.36
N GLY A 105 -8.44 -10.33 1.54
CA GLY A 105 -7.06 -9.92 1.76
C GLY A 105 -6.98 -8.73 2.68
N TYR A 106 -5.77 -8.27 2.96
CA TYR A 106 -5.54 -7.06 3.73
C TYR A 106 -4.39 -6.27 3.12
N ILE A 107 -4.55 -4.96 3.08
CA ILE A 107 -3.60 -4.04 2.45
C ILE A 107 -3.50 -2.74 3.25
N SER A 108 -2.44 -1.99 3.00
CA SER A 108 -2.36 -0.60 3.43
C SER A 108 -3.57 0.20 2.92
N LEU A 109 -4.21 0.95 3.81
CA LEU A 109 -5.33 1.85 3.44
C LEU A 109 -4.91 2.86 2.37
N GLY A 110 -3.68 3.37 2.43
CA GLY A 110 -3.16 4.30 1.44
C GLY A 110 -2.99 3.73 0.04
N SER A 111 -3.04 2.40 -0.10
CA SER A 111 -2.99 1.70 -1.39
C SER A 111 -4.37 1.29 -1.92
N LEU A 112 -5.43 1.58 -1.17
CA LEU A 112 -6.78 1.18 -1.54
C LEU A 112 -7.21 1.86 -2.85
N SER A 113 -7.76 1.05 -3.76
CA SER A 113 -8.34 1.50 -5.02
C SER A 113 -9.70 0.85 -5.25
N ASN A 114 -10.41 1.30 -6.28
CA ASN A 114 -11.73 0.77 -6.63
C ASN A 114 -11.70 -0.66 -7.21
N ASP A 115 -10.52 -1.23 -7.42
CA ASP A 115 -10.38 -2.61 -7.89
C ASP A 115 -10.81 -3.63 -6.84
N VAL A 116 -10.83 -3.22 -5.59
CA VAL A 116 -11.27 -4.02 -4.44
C VAL A 116 -12.20 -3.21 -3.56
N LYS A 117 -12.95 -3.90 -2.70
CA LYS A 117 -13.86 -3.27 -1.74
C LYS A 117 -13.32 -3.45 -0.33
N ALA A 118 -13.12 -2.36 0.40
CA ALA A 118 -12.83 -2.42 1.82
C ALA A 118 -14.13 -2.66 2.60
N VAL A 119 -14.12 -3.68 3.46
CA VAL A 119 -15.23 -3.88 4.40
C VAL A 119 -15.07 -2.96 5.61
N THR A 120 -16.17 -2.58 6.23
CA THR A 120 -16.10 -1.96 7.55
C THR A 120 -15.65 -3.01 8.58
N VAL A 121 -15.02 -2.58 9.64
CA VAL A 121 -14.58 -3.45 10.74
C VAL A 121 -15.32 -3.04 12.01
N GLY A 122 -16.18 -3.94 12.47
CA GLY A 122 -17.04 -3.64 13.62
C GLY A 122 -17.93 -2.41 13.40
N GLY A 123 -18.41 -2.23 12.17
CA GLY A 123 -19.24 -1.08 11.78
C GLY A 123 -18.46 0.20 11.49
N VAL A 124 -17.12 0.19 11.57
CA VAL A 124 -16.29 1.38 11.35
C VAL A 124 -15.64 1.33 9.99
N GLU A 125 -15.78 2.39 9.21
CA GLU A 125 -15.17 2.52 7.89
C GLU A 125 -13.64 2.64 8.01
N ALA A 126 -12.94 1.98 7.08
CA ALA A 126 -11.50 2.15 6.93
C ALA A 126 -11.23 3.49 6.23
N SER A 127 -10.86 4.50 6.98
CA SER A 127 -10.57 5.84 6.47
C SER A 127 -9.49 6.52 7.29
N ALA A 128 -8.87 7.55 6.71
CA ALA A 128 -7.89 8.36 7.43
C ALA A 128 -8.49 8.99 8.71
N GLU A 129 -9.73 9.43 8.64
CA GLU A 129 -10.43 10.05 9.79
C GLU A 129 -10.61 9.07 10.94
N THR A 130 -11.07 7.84 10.64
CA THR A 130 -11.32 6.82 11.66
C THR A 130 -10.06 6.19 12.21
N VAL A 131 -8.99 6.13 11.42
CA VAL A 131 -7.66 5.77 11.92
C VAL A 131 -7.13 6.85 12.85
N LYS A 132 -7.28 8.11 12.47
CA LYS A 132 -6.81 9.25 13.25
C LYS A 132 -7.51 9.37 14.60
N ASP A 133 -8.82 9.18 14.63
CA ASP A 133 -9.60 9.27 15.87
C ASP A 133 -9.56 7.99 16.73
N GLY A 134 -8.97 6.91 16.21
CA GLY A 134 -8.80 5.64 16.90
C GLY A 134 -10.01 4.72 16.87
N SER A 135 -11.10 5.08 16.17
CA SER A 135 -12.28 4.22 16.07
C SER A 135 -12.04 3.02 15.14
N TYR A 136 -11.20 3.16 14.12
CA TYR A 136 -10.76 2.05 13.29
C TYR A 136 -9.56 1.36 13.94
N VAL A 137 -9.74 0.13 14.38
CA VAL A 137 -8.77 -0.54 15.27
C VAL A 137 -7.58 -1.16 14.54
N LEU A 138 -7.68 -1.38 13.24
CA LEU A 138 -6.61 -1.97 12.44
C LEU A 138 -5.68 -0.88 11.90
N SER A 139 -4.82 -0.36 12.76
CA SER A 139 -3.85 0.67 12.40
C SER A 139 -2.46 0.32 12.91
N ARG A 140 -1.46 0.87 12.24
CA ARG A 140 -0.06 0.62 12.56
C ARG A 140 0.77 1.82 12.14
N PRO A 141 1.98 2.00 12.72
CA PRO A 141 2.91 3.00 12.22
C PRO A 141 3.60 2.55 10.94
N PHE A 142 3.89 3.51 10.08
CA PHE A 142 4.94 3.41 9.09
C PHE A 142 6.21 3.98 9.69
N ASN A 143 7.25 3.19 9.77
CA ASN A 143 8.51 3.57 10.38
C ASN A 143 9.64 3.69 9.37
N ILE A 144 10.39 4.75 9.50
CA ILE A 144 11.76 4.85 9.03
C ILE A 144 12.63 4.13 10.06
N VAL A 145 13.52 3.26 9.60
CA VAL A 145 14.38 2.47 10.47
C VAL A 145 15.84 2.82 10.19
N THR A 146 16.56 3.11 11.24
CA THR A 146 17.99 3.40 11.17
C THR A 146 18.75 2.57 12.23
N LYS A 147 20.04 2.35 11.99
CA LYS A 147 20.91 1.76 13.00
C LYS A 147 21.34 2.83 14.00
N GLY A 148 20.64 2.91 15.12
CA GLY A 148 20.79 4.04 16.04
C GLY A 148 20.39 5.35 15.37
N ASP A 149 20.98 6.46 15.80
CA ASP A 149 20.77 7.74 15.17
C ASP A 149 21.37 7.76 13.75
N ALA A 150 20.65 8.36 12.80
CA ALA A 150 21.17 8.53 11.45
C ALA A 150 22.39 9.44 11.46
N THR A 151 23.46 9.04 10.77
CA THR A 151 24.71 9.79 10.69
C THR A 151 25.09 10.20 9.28
N ASP A 152 24.61 9.48 8.27
CA ASP A 152 24.81 9.88 6.88
C ASP A 152 24.12 11.23 6.61
N PRO A 153 24.85 12.23 6.06
CA PRO A 153 24.27 13.57 5.87
C PRO A 153 23.03 13.60 4.98
N VAL A 154 22.98 12.77 3.93
CA VAL A 154 21.81 12.67 3.06
C VAL A 154 20.63 12.03 3.82
N ALA A 155 20.90 10.98 4.59
CA ALA A 155 19.86 10.33 5.41
C ALA A 155 19.29 11.29 6.45
N VAL A 156 20.13 12.03 7.16
CA VAL A 156 19.70 13.02 8.14
C VAL A 156 18.81 14.08 7.51
N ASP A 157 19.24 14.63 6.38
CA ASP A 157 18.50 15.68 5.66
C ASP A 157 17.17 15.14 5.10
N PHE A 158 17.19 13.97 4.49
CA PHE A 158 15.98 13.34 3.95
C PHE A 158 14.95 12.99 5.03
N ILE A 159 15.38 12.42 6.15
CA ILE A 159 14.48 12.12 7.28
C ILE A 159 13.84 13.40 7.80
N ALA A 160 14.62 14.47 7.95
CA ALA A 160 14.09 15.76 8.35
C ALA A 160 13.06 16.31 7.34
N TYR A 161 13.31 16.10 6.04
CA TYR A 161 12.34 16.44 5.00
C TYR A 161 11.04 15.64 5.14
N CYS A 162 11.13 14.33 5.35
CA CYS A 162 9.97 13.47 5.54
C CYS A 162 9.08 13.93 6.72
N LEU A 163 9.69 14.45 7.77
CA LEU A 163 9.01 14.94 8.97
C LEU A 163 8.64 16.42 8.88
N SER A 164 9.00 17.09 7.80
CA SER A 164 8.68 18.49 7.56
C SER A 164 7.21 18.69 7.21
N LYS A 165 6.75 19.93 7.21
CA LYS A 165 5.40 20.31 6.75
C LYS A 165 5.12 19.78 5.35
N ASP A 166 6.08 19.91 4.42
CA ASP A 166 5.92 19.46 3.04
C ASP A 166 5.87 17.92 2.95
N GLY A 167 6.76 17.23 3.68
CA GLY A 167 6.77 15.77 3.73
C GLY A 167 5.50 15.20 4.36
N GLN A 168 5.04 15.77 5.45
CA GLN A 168 3.82 15.33 6.12
C GLN A 168 2.55 15.65 5.31
N ALA A 169 2.55 16.75 4.56
CA ALA A 169 1.47 17.06 3.61
C ALA A 169 1.38 15.99 2.52
N ILE A 170 2.50 15.49 2.01
CA ILE A 170 2.51 14.39 1.04
C ILE A 170 1.85 13.13 1.64
N ALA A 171 2.18 12.80 2.89
CA ALA A 171 1.54 11.68 3.57
C ALA A 171 0.01 11.87 3.69
N THR A 172 -0.43 13.01 4.16
CA THR A 172 -1.85 13.33 4.34
C THR A 172 -2.61 13.34 3.01
N ASP A 173 -2.04 13.92 1.97
CA ASP A 173 -2.66 14.00 0.64
C ASP A 173 -2.81 12.62 -0.04
N ASN A 174 -2.05 11.64 0.43
CA ASN A 174 -2.09 10.29 -0.11
C ASN A 174 -2.81 9.28 0.80
N GLY A 175 -3.61 9.75 1.74
CA GLY A 175 -4.48 8.90 2.56
C GLY A 175 -3.83 8.30 3.81
N TYR A 176 -2.62 8.71 4.14
CA TYR A 176 -1.98 8.36 5.41
C TYR A 176 -2.25 9.43 6.46
N ILE A 177 -1.98 9.12 7.71
CA ILE A 177 -2.16 10.06 8.81
C ILE A 177 -0.80 10.64 9.16
N GLY A 178 -0.54 11.87 8.66
CA GLY A 178 0.63 12.64 9.00
C GLY A 178 0.43 13.44 10.30
N GLU A 179 1.53 13.94 10.82
CA GLU A 179 1.51 14.89 11.93
C GLU A 179 1.77 16.31 11.43
N ASP A 180 1.68 17.27 12.33
CA ASP A 180 2.12 18.64 12.07
C ASP A 180 3.63 18.62 11.87
N GLY A 181 4.06 18.98 10.67
CA GLY A 181 5.47 18.98 10.34
C GLY A 181 6.20 20.21 10.81
N ALA A 182 7.52 20.08 10.96
CA ALA A 182 8.41 21.20 11.24
C ALA A 182 8.76 21.97 9.97
N ASP A 183 9.19 23.22 10.13
CA ASP A 183 9.82 23.95 9.05
C ASP A 183 11.15 23.27 8.68
N PHE A 184 11.45 23.23 7.39
CA PHE A 184 12.62 22.53 6.88
C PHE A 184 13.32 23.35 5.81
N THR A 185 14.64 23.41 5.92
CA THR A 185 15.53 23.92 4.88
C THR A 185 16.63 22.91 4.67
N SER A 186 16.77 22.42 3.44
CA SER A 186 17.79 21.43 3.13
C SER A 186 19.20 22.00 3.28
N ALA A 187 20.10 21.24 3.90
CA ALA A 187 21.53 21.52 3.94
C ALA A 187 22.23 21.20 2.60
N GLN A 188 21.49 20.68 1.61
CA GLN A 188 22.00 20.33 0.26
C GLN A 188 23.15 19.32 0.29
N PRO A 189 23.12 18.26 1.12
CA PRO A 189 24.20 17.28 1.15
C PRO A 189 24.30 16.53 -0.16
N GLU A 190 25.51 16.18 -0.53
CA GLU A 190 25.83 15.32 -1.67
C GLU A 190 25.96 13.87 -1.20
N GLY A 191 25.58 12.95 -2.03
CA GLY A 191 25.80 11.53 -1.82
C GLY A 191 24.65 10.67 -2.29
N LYS A 192 24.88 9.37 -2.20
CA LYS A 192 23.90 8.35 -2.55
C LYS A 192 23.53 7.56 -1.30
N ILE A 193 22.24 7.37 -1.08
CA ILE A 193 21.72 6.44 -0.07
C ILE A 193 20.77 5.43 -0.70
N VAL A 194 20.62 4.29 -0.03
CA VAL A 194 19.64 3.25 -0.38
C VAL A 194 18.58 3.20 0.69
N VAL A 195 17.33 3.30 0.26
CA VAL A 195 16.14 3.18 1.10
C VAL A 195 15.45 1.87 0.74
N GLY A 196 15.25 0.99 1.69
CA GLY A 196 14.71 -0.32 1.37
C GLY A 196 13.81 -0.91 2.46
N GLY A 197 12.90 -1.77 2.05
CA GLY A 197 12.04 -2.51 2.95
C GLY A 197 10.58 -2.60 2.52
N SER A 198 9.66 -2.34 3.43
CA SER A 198 8.23 -2.56 3.31
C SER A 198 7.61 -2.15 1.98
N SER A 199 6.89 -3.08 1.36
CA SER A 199 6.11 -2.81 0.14
C SER A 199 4.91 -1.89 0.40
N SER A 200 4.42 -1.84 1.63
CA SER A 200 3.32 -0.93 2.01
C SER A 200 3.79 0.51 2.15
N VAL A 201 5.01 0.73 2.61
CA VAL A 201 5.61 2.08 2.75
C VAL A 201 6.12 2.61 1.41
N SER A 202 6.56 1.74 0.51
CA SER A 202 7.18 2.11 -0.76
C SER A 202 6.41 3.17 -1.56
N PRO A 203 5.07 3.09 -1.73
CA PRO A 203 4.35 4.10 -2.49
C PRO A 203 4.47 5.51 -1.93
N LEU A 204 4.41 5.66 -0.61
CA LEU A 204 4.63 6.95 0.05
C LEU A 204 6.09 7.38 -0.06
N MET A 205 7.00 6.47 0.18
CA MET A 205 8.44 6.75 0.12
C MET A 205 8.88 7.21 -1.27
N GLU A 206 8.35 6.61 -2.32
CA GLU A 206 8.60 7.00 -3.70
C GLU A 206 8.24 8.47 -3.95
N LYS A 207 7.08 8.90 -3.44
CA LYS A 207 6.62 10.29 -3.56
C LYS A 207 7.49 11.25 -2.75
N LEU A 208 7.91 10.85 -1.56
CA LEU A 208 8.80 11.64 -0.71
C LEU A 208 10.19 11.80 -1.35
N ILE A 209 10.72 10.73 -1.93
CA ILE A 209 12.01 10.77 -2.64
C ILE A 209 11.92 11.69 -3.86
N GLU A 210 10.88 11.57 -4.65
CA GLU A 210 10.66 12.41 -5.83
C GLU A 210 10.58 13.89 -5.47
N ALA A 211 9.82 14.23 -4.43
CA ALA A 211 9.71 15.61 -3.96
C ALA A 211 11.04 16.11 -3.36
N TYR A 212 11.76 15.28 -2.63
CA TYR A 212 13.04 15.64 -2.05
C TYR A 212 14.09 15.97 -3.11
N LYS A 213 14.07 15.30 -4.25
CA LYS A 213 14.98 15.60 -5.38
C LYS A 213 14.85 17.03 -5.88
N THR A 214 13.68 17.62 -5.79
CA THR A 214 13.48 19.04 -6.17
C THR A 214 14.05 20.00 -5.13
N VAL A 215 14.10 19.57 -3.88
CA VAL A 215 14.63 20.34 -2.74
C VAL A 215 16.15 20.19 -2.64
N ASN A 216 16.67 18.99 -2.89
CA ASN A 216 18.08 18.69 -2.87
C ASN A 216 18.50 17.87 -4.11
N PRO A 217 18.83 18.53 -5.22
CA PRO A 217 19.25 17.83 -6.44
C PRO A 217 20.65 17.21 -6.35
N ASN A 218 21.40 17.46 -5.29
CA ASN A 218 22.75 16.94 -5.10
C ASN A 218 22.77 15.48 -4.59
N ALA A 219 21.65 14.99 -4.07
CA ALA A 219 21.55 13.65 -3.51
C ALA A 219 20.89 12.69 -4.48
N GLU A 220 21.33 11.44 -4.43
CA GLU A 220 20.71 10.31 -5.12
C GLU A 220 20.16 9.33 -4.10
N LEU A 221 18.86 9.01 -4.22
CA LEU A 221 18.19 8.06 -3.36
C LEU A 221 17.65 6.89 -4.21
N GLU A 222 18.13 5.70 -3.92
CA GLU A 222 17.65 4.47 -4.55
C GLU A 222 16.61 3.82 -3.63
N LEU A 223 15.46 3.43 -4.19
CA LEU A 223 14.41 2.74 -3.46
C LEU A 223 14.40 1.26 -3.84
N GLN A 224 14.46 0.38 -2.84
CA GLN A 224 14.31 -1.06 -3.00
C GLN A 224 13.10 -1.55 -2.22
N THR A 225 12.17 -2.18 -2.89
CA THR A 225 10.96 -2.73 -2.27
C THR A 225 11.17 -4.20 -1.95
N THR A 226 11.11 -4.53 -0.69
CA THR A 226 11.24 -5.87 -0.15
C THR A 226 10.11 -6.11 0.88
N ASP A 227 10.44 -6.36 2.12
CA ASP A 227 9.51 -6.42 3.23
C ASP A 227 10.06 -5.73 4.49
N SER A 228 9.23 -5.61 5.52
CA SER A 228 9.62 -4.89 6.73
C SER A 228 10.77 -5.56 7.47
N THR A 229 10.77 -6.87 7.58
CA THR A 229 11.85 -7.60 8.25
C THR A 229 13.17 -7.41 7.53
N THR A 230 13.17 -7.46 6.19
CA THR A 230 14.35 -7.15 5.38
C THR A 230 14.76 -5.69 5.48
N GLY A 231 13.79 -4.78 5.60
CA GLY A 231 14.05 -3.35 5.82
C GLY A 231 14.81 -3.10 7.11
N VAL A 232 14.38 -3.73 8.19
CA VAL A 232 15.05 -3.62 9.51
C VAL A 232 16.42 -4.27 9.48
N SER A 233 16.54 -5.52 9.00
CA SER A 233 17.83 -6.21 8.94
C SER A 233 18.80 -5.50 8.02
N GLY A 234 18.34 -5.00 6.89
CA GLY A 234 19.17 -4.23 5.96
C GLY A 234 19.71 -2.94 6.56
N ALA A 235 18.91 -2.24 7.38
CA ALA A 235 19.36 -1.06 8.11
C ALA A 235 20.43 -1.43 9.14
N LEU A 236 20.24 -2.53 9.85
CA LEU A 236 21.21 -3.00 10.86
C LEU A 236 22.54 -3.50 10.24
N GLU A 237 22.47 -4.14 9.09
CA GLU A 237 23.62 -4.67 8.36
C GLU A 237 24.33 -3.63 7.50
N GLY A 238 23.72 -2.48 7.26
CA GLY A 238 24.26 -1.42 6.42
C GLY A 238 23.94 -1.56 4.92
N THR A 239 23.17 -2.56 4.53
CA THR A 239 22.68 -2.72 3.14
C THR A 239 21.75 -1.57 2.75
N TYR A 240 20.90 -1.15 3.66
CA TYR A 240 20.05 0.04 3.54
C TYR A 240 20.55 1.13 4.48
N THR A 241 20.71 2.31 3.97
CA THR A 241 20.97 3.50 4.80
C THR A 241 19.75 3.83 5.65
N ILE A 242 18.58 3.66 5.05
CA ILE A 242 17.28 3.79 5.69
C ILE A 242 16.47 2.54 5.39
N GLY A 243 15.93 1.90 6.43
CA GLY A 243 14.95 0.84 6.30
C GLY A 243 13.53 1.38 6.33
N MET A 244 12.59 0.61 5.81
CA MET A 244 11.15 0.89 5.88
C MET A 244 10.44 -0.27 6.57
N ALA A 245 9.63 0.01 7.57
CA ALA A 245 8.82 -0.99 8.25
C ALA A 245 7.38 -0.51 8.44
N SER A 246 6.43 -1.36 8.08
CA SER A 246 4.99 -1.08 8.21
C SER A 246 4.38 -1.74 9.44
N ARG A 247 5.15 -1.81 10.47
CA ARG A 247 4.84 -2.33 11.81
C ARG A 247 5.75 -1.68 12.84
N GLU A 248 5.42 -1.89 14.11
CA GLU A 248 6.35 -1.58 15.18
C GLU A 248 7.55 -2.52 15.13
N LEU A 249 8.68 -2.04 15.62
CA LEU A 249 9.88 -2.88 15.73
C LEU A 249 9.68 -3.95 16.80
N LYS A 250 10.25 -5.11 16.55
CA LYS A 250 10.33 -6.19 17.55
C LYS A 250 11.37 -5.84 18.60
N ASP A 251 11.17 -6.33 19.81
CA ASP A 251 12.13 -6.13 20.92
C ASP A 251 13.55 -6.56 20.53
N SER A 252 13.67 -7.69 19.82
CA SER A 252 14.96 -8.18 19.33
C SER A 252 15.63 -7.24 18.34
N GLU A 253 14.84 -6.54 17.53
CA GLU A 253 15.35 -5.55 16.55
C GLU A 253 15.85 -4.29 17.27
N VAL A 254 15.12 -3.82 18.26
CA VAL A 254 15.53 -2.68 19.11
C VAL A 254 16.79 -3.03 19.90
N GLU A 255 16.85 -4.21 20.49
CA GLU A 255 18.03 -4.73 21.21
C GLU A 255 19.24 -4.84 20.29
N GLY A 256 19.02 -5.17 19.01
CA GLY A 256 20.05 -5.22 17.96
C GLY A 256 20.50 -3.85 17.45
N GLY A 257 19.94 -2.77 17.95
CA GLY A 257 20.32 -1.39 17.61
C GLY A 257 19.42 -0.66 16.63
N ALA A 258 18.30 -1.25 16.22
CA ALA A 258 17.36 -0.58 15.33
C ALA A 258 16.64 0.54 16.06
N LYS A 259 16.53 1.68 15.40
CA LYS A 259 15.75 2.85 15.84
C LYS A 259 14.66 3.15 14.83
N ALA A 260 13.44 3.26 15.34
CA ALA A 260 12.29 3.67 14.53
C ALA A 260 12.04 5.17 14.66
N THR A 261 11.74 5.80 13.53
CA THR A 261 11.19 7.14 13.46
C THR A 261 9.84 7.03 12.75
N VAL A 262 8.75 7.41 13.42
CA VAL A 262 7.42 7.30 12.84
C VAL A 262 7.29 8.30 11.68
N LEU A 263 7.00 7.76 10.50
CA LEU A 263 6.77 8.54 9.29
C LEU A 263 5.32 9.01 9.20
N ALA A 264 4.40 8.10 9.44
CA ALA A 264 2.96 8.33 9.39
C ALA A 264 2.24 7.16 10.07
N LEU A 265 0.94 7.32 10.35
CA LEU A 265 0.06 6.20 10.67
C LEU A 265 -0.65 5.73 9.40
N ASP A 266 -0.94 4.45 9.35
CA ASP A 266 -1.67 3.84 8.26
C ASP A 266 -2.70 2.85 8.79
N GLY A 267 -3.86 2.81 8.15
CA GLY A 267 -4.85 1.77 8.41
C GLY A 267 -4.54 0.51 7.60
N ILE A 268 -4.96 -0.63 8.13
CA ILE A 268 -4.98 -1.88 7.37
C ILE A 268 -6.41 -2.12 6.91
N ALA A 269 -6.66 -1.97 5.61
CA ALA A 269 -7.95 -2.24 5.02
C ALA A 269 -8.10 -3.75 4.78
N VAL A 270 -9.22 -4.30 5.20
CA VAL A 270 -9.63 -5.67 4.88
C VAL A 270 -10.45 -5.61 3.61
N VAL A 271 -10.00 -6.28 2.57
CA VAL A 271 -10.55 -6.10 1.23
C VAL A 271 -11.12 -7.40 0.69
N VAL A 272 -12.21 -7.24 -0.04
CA VAL A 272 -12.90 -8.31 -0.76
C VAL A 272 -13.15 -7.87 -2.20
N ASN A 273 -13.53 -8.82 -3.05
CA ASN A 273 -13.91 -8.50 -4.42
C ASN A 273 -15.14 -7.58 -4.43
N PRO A 274 -15.22 -6.61 -5.36
CA PRO A 274 -16.39 -5.72 -5.43
C PRO A 274 -17.74 -6.43 -5.60
N SER A 275 -17.76 -7.62 -6.15
CA SER A 275 -19.00 -8.43 -6.28
C SER A 275 -19.44 -9.12 -5.00
N ASN A 276 -18.56 -9.20 -3.98
CA ASN A 276 -18.88 -9.79 -2.70
C ASN A 276 -19.86 -8.88 -1.93
N THR A 277 -20.96 -9.43 -1.46
CA THR A 277 -22.02 -8.68 -0.76
C THR A 277 -21.73 -8.43 0.71
N THR A 278 -20.63 -8.97 1.24
CA THR A 278 -20.20 -8.73 2.62
C THR A 278 -19.69 -7.30 2.76
N ASP A 279 -20.30 -6.52 3.65
CA ASP A 279 -19.96 -5.12 3.86
C ASP A 279 -19.26 -4.85 5.19
N ASP A 280 -19.47 -5.71 6.18
CA ASP A 280 -18.89 -5.58 7.52
C ASP A 280 -18.37 -6.92 8.04
N LEU A 281 -17.24 -6.88 8.71
CA LEU A 281 -16.68 -7.99 9.47
C LEU A 281 -16.25 -7.48 10.85
N THR A 282 -16.57 -8.25 11.88
CA THR A 282 -15.98 -8.00 13.20
C THR A 282 -14.54 -8.48 13.25
N VAL A 283 -13.77 -8.00 14.20
CA VAL A 283 -12.40 -8.48 14.42
C VAL A 283 -12.39 -9.99 14.69
N ASP A 284 -13.37 -10.50 15.46
CA ASP A 284 -13.48 -11.93 15.73
C ASP A 284 -13.80 -12.74 14.48
N GLN A 285 -14.62 -12.22 13.56
CA GLN A 285 -14.88 -12.87 12.28
C GLN A 285 -13.63 -12.88 11.39
N ILE A 286 -12.89 -11.79 11.34
CA ILE A 286 -11.61 -11.72 10.62
C ILE A 286 -10.63 -12.75 11.18
N LYS A 287 -10.50 -12.83 12.48
CA LYS A 287 -9.69 -13.86 13.14
C LYS A 287 -10.14 -15.26 12.76
N GLY A 288 -11.45 -15.52 12.82
CA GLY A 288 -12.02 -16.83 12.46
C GLY A 288 -11.73 -17.23 11.01
N ILE A 289 -11.81 -16.28 10.08
CA ILE A 289 -11.48 -16.51 8.67
C ILE A 289 -10.00 -16.87 8.52
N TYR A 290 -9.11 -16.06 9.10
CA TYR A 290 -7.67 -16.23 8.90
C TYR A 290 -7.06 -17.39 9.68
N THR A 291 -7.76 -17.90 10.70
CA THR A 291 -7.37 -19.13 11.42
C THR A 291 -7.98 -20.41 10.81
N GLY A 292 -8.91 -20.26 9.87
CA GLY A 292 -9.60 -21.38 9.23
C GLY A 292 -10.80 -21.90 10.00
N GLU A 293 -11.24 -21.23 11.05
CA GLU A 293 -12.46 -21.61 11.79
C GLU A 293 -13.73 -21.29 11.02
N LEU A 294 -13.75 -20.18 10.29
CA LEU A 294 -14.84 -19.77 9.40
C LEU A 294 -14.38 -19.96 7.95
N THR A 295 -15.06 -20.80 7.20
CA THR A 295 -14.60 -21.26 5.90
C THR A 295 -15.48 -20.87 4.74
N THR A 296 -16.71 -20.44 4.97
CA THR A 296 -17.63 -20.01 3.92
C THR A 296 -18.10 -18.58 4.18
N TRP A 297 -18.46 -17.88 3.12
CA TRP A 297 -19.01 -16.53 3.25
C TRP A 297 -20.35 -16.50 3.99
N ALA A 298 -21.13 -17.60 3.96
CA ALA A 298 -22.34 -17.73 4.74
C ALA A 298 -22.08 -17.69 6.25
N ASP A 299 -20.91 -18.12 6.70
CA ASP A 299 -20.53 -18.13 8.12
C ASP A 299 -20.38 -16.70 8.69
N VAL A 300 -20.24 -15.70 7.83
CA VAL A 300 -19.97 -14.30 8.24
C VAL A 300 -21.01 -13.29 7.72
N GLN A 301 -22.19 -13.76 7.33
CA GLN A 301 -23.32 -12.91 6.90
C GLN A 301 -24.10 -12.35 8.09
#